data_bb546f290e4ed9ee9fcde7cd398550b1
#
_entry.id   bb546f290e4ed9ee9fcde7cd398550b1
#
_cell.length_a   1.000
_cell.length_b   1.000
_cell.length_c   1.000
_cell.angle_alpha   90.00
_cell.angle_beta   90.00
_cell.angle_gamma   90.00
#
_symmetry.space_group_name_H-M   'P 1'
#
loop_
_entity.id
_entity.type
_entity.pdbx_description
1 polymer ?
#
loop_
_entity_poly.entity_id
_entity_poly.type
_entity_poly.pdbx_seq_one_letter_code
_entity_poly.pdbx_strand_id
1 'polypeptide(L)'
;DASPVYAPMTGAVPLEDDTPRLVVAMAGRAVHVYDLRALRHAIYSGAPESAFAPAQRRESSLKFMLRDVRCMPDGTGYATSSVEGRIAVEFFDTSAAAQAQKYAFKCHRREVDGVDVVYPIHAMAFHPLYGTFASAGGDAHCALWDPVAKKRIRQYVLPSPLSAACFNATGEVLALASGAVNLEDANHDGPDAGEVGGIGAGGHGHVKLHIKPALEDAKPKAKAR
;
A
#
# COMPACT_ATOMS: atom_id res chain seq x y z
N ASP A 1 -13.68 -15.48 4.61
CA ASP A 1 -12.27 -15.80 4.81
C ASP A 1 -11.47 -14.52 4.79
N ALA A 2 -10.95 -14.12 5.93
CA ALA A 2 -10.08 -12.97 6.03
C ALA A 2 -8.67 -13.39 5.63
N SER A 3 -8.18 -12.86 4.51
CA SER A 3 -6.75 -12.98 4.20
C SER A 3 -6.01 -11.87 4.94
N PRO A 4 -5.23 -12.19 5.99
CA PRO A 4 -4.47 -11.18 6.69
C PRO A 4 -3.36 -10.63 5.79
N VAL A 5 -3.23 -9.33 5.75
CA VAL A 5 -2.08 -8.66 5.12
C VAL A 5 -1.12 -8.25 6.21
N TYR A 6 0.12 -8.71 6.12
CA TYR A 6 1.16 -8.47 7.11
C TYR A 6 2.10 -7.36 6.62
N ALA A 7 2.31 -6.38 7.45
CA ALA A 7 3.32 -5.35 7.20
C ALA A 7 4.31 -5.33 8.38
N PRO A 8 5.46 -6.03 8.25
CA PRO A 8 6.48 -5.96 9.28
C PRO A 8 7.08 -4.55 9.31
N MET A 9 7.26 -4.03 10.52
CA MET A 9 8.01 -2.80 10.72
C MET A 9 9.51 -3.08 10.61
N THR A 10 10.15 -2.50 9.61
CA THR A 10 11.60 -2.42 9.51
C THR A 10 11.97 -0.93 9.56
N GLY A 11 11.91 -0.32 10.73
CA GLY A 11 12.33 1.06 10.93
C GLY A 11 13.71 1.11 11.57
N ALA A 12 14.63 1.83 10.94
CA ALA A 12 16.00 2.03 11.44
C ALA A 12 16.12 3.26 12.37
N VAL A 13 15.05 3.83 12.88
CA VAL A 13 15.08 4.98 13.79
C VAL A 13 14.48 4.55 15.13
N PRO A 14 15.26 4.64 16.23
CA PRO A 14 14.70 4.46 17.56
C PRO A 14 13.72 5.60 17.83
N LEU A 15 12.43 5.30 17.83
CA LEU A 15 11.43 6.18 18.41
C LEU A 15 11.49 5.98 19.94
N GLU A 16 11.00 6.95 20.70
CA GLU A 16 10.81 6.81 22.15
C GLU A 16 9.99 5.57 22.51
N ASP A 17 9.17 5.08 21.58
CA ASP A 17 8.47 3.79 21.63
C ASP A 17 9.04 2.84 20.55
N ASP A 18 10.16 2.19 20.83
CA ASP A 18 10.80 1.16 19.98
C ASP A 18 10.05 -0.19 20.02
N THR A 19 8.73 -0.15 20.08
CA THR A 19 7.90 -1.37 20.08
C THR A 19 7.69 -1.89 18.67
N PRO A 20 8.24 -3.07 18.31
CA PRO A 20 7.99 -3.67 17.01
C PRO A 20 6.52 -4.10 16.92
N ARG A 21 5.85 -3.68 15.86
CA ARG A 21 4.42 -3.92 15.65
C ARG A 21 4.14 -4.75 14.41
N LEU A 22 3.09 -5.56 14.48
CA LEU A 22 2.49 -6.22 13.34
C LEU A 22 1.11 -5.60 13.09
N VAL A 23 0.89 -5.09 11.89
CA VAL A 23 -0.41 -4.59 11.47
C VAL A 23 -1.09 -5.61 10.57
N VAL A 24 -2.33 -5.96 10.90
CA VAL A 24 -3.13 -6.93 10.15
C VAL A 24 -4.42 -6.25 9.70
N ALA A 25 -4.57 -6.11 8.40
CA ALA A 25 -5.83 -5.66 7.79
C ALA A 25 -6.71 -6.88 7.47
N MET A 26 -7.99 -6.78 7.79
CA MET A 26 -8.94 -7.89 7.71
C MET A 26 -10.22 -7.48 6.99
N ALA A 27 -11.06 -8.45 6.70
CA ALA A 27 -12.42 -8.21 6.20
C ALA A 27 -13.21 -7.30 7.15
N GLY A 28 -14.21 -6.59 6.61
CA GLY A 28 -15.03 -5.67 7.41
C GLY A 28 -14.29 -4.39 7.84
N ARG A 29 -13.17 -4.04 7.16
CA ARG A 29 -12.34 -2.85 7.41
C ARG A 29 -11.63 -2.85 8.77
N ALA A 30 -11.58 -3.99 9.45
CA ALA A 30 -10.90 -4.11 10.71
C ALA A 30 -9.37 -4.08 10.51
N VAL A 31 -8.67 -3.36 11.39
CA VAL A 31 -7.21 -3.29 11.42
C VAL A 31 -6.75 -3.56 12.84
N HIS A 32 -6.03 -4.65 13.02
CA HIS A 32 -5.47 -5.02 14.32
C HIS A 32 -3.98 -4.70 14.36
N VAL A 33 -3.54 -4.10 15.44
CA VAL A 33 -2.13 -3.82 15.71
C VAL A 33 -1.69 -4.67 16.90
N TYR A 34 -0.66 -5.47 16.68
CA TYR A 34 -0.08 -6.34 17.69
C TYR A 34 1.29 -5.82 18.12
N ASP A 35 1.58 -5.92 19.41
CA ASP A 35 2.93 -5.78 19.96
C ASP A 35 3.68 -7.11 19.80
N LEU A 36 4.74 -7.13 18.99
CA LEU A 36 5.51 -8.35 18.73
C LEU A 36 6.33 -8.82 19.94
N ARG A 37 6.71 -7.92 20.85
CA ARG A 37 7.38 -8.30 22.10
C ARG A 37 6.42 -9.03 23.02
N ALA A 38 5.19 -8.50 23.18
CA ALA A 38 4.14 -9.13 23.97
C ALA A 38 3.74 -10.49 23.39
N LEU A 39 3.56 -10.58 22.06
CA LEU A 39 3.28 -11.86 21.40
C LEU A 39 4.40 -12.88 21.58
N ARG A 40 5.64 -12.45 21.42
CA ARG A 40 6.80 -13.32 21.66
C ARG A 40 6.83 -13.84 23.09
N HIS A 41 6.62 -12.95 24.07
CA HIS A 41 6.57 -13.36 25.48
C HIS A 41 5.45 -14.38 25.73
N ALA A 42 4.24 -14.13 25.20
CA ALA A 42 3.11 -15.04 25.34
C ALA A 42 3.40 -16.44 24.75
N ILE A 43 4.05 -16.52 23.58
CA ILE A 43 4.44 -17.78 22.95
C ILE A 43 5.40 -18.57 23.85
N TYR A 44 6.48 -17.93 24.31
CA TYR A 44 7.51 -18.63 25.09
C TYR A 44 7.09 -18.97 26.52
N SER A 45 6.14 -18.25 27.12
CA SER A 45 5.61 -18.54 28.46
C SER A 45 4.46 -19.55 28.47
N GLY A 46 3.99 -20.00 27.29
CA GLY A 46 2.80 -20.85 27.20
C GLY A 46 1.54 -20.15 27.72
N ALA A 47 1.44 -18.84 27.50
CA ALA A 47 0.34 -18.03 28.00
C ALA A 47 -1.01 -18.44 27.38
N PRO A 48 -2.15 -18.17 28.06
CA PRO A 48 -3.46 -18.48 27.53
C PRO A 48 -3.79 -17.68 26.28
N GLU A 49 -4.76 -18.13 25.48
CA GLU A 49 -5.18 -17.51 24.21
C GLU A 49 -5.46 -16.00 24.34
N SER A 50 -5.98 -15.55 25.47
CA SER A 50 -6.24 -14.13 25.74
C SER A 50 -5.01 -13.23 25.68
N ALA A 51 -3.82 -13.79 25.90
CA ALA A 51 -2.55 -13.05 25.81
C ALA A 51 -2.13 -12.73 24.37
N PHE A 52 -2.77 -13.33 23.36
CA PHE A 52 -2.56 -13.06 21.94
C PHE A 52 -3.50 -11.99 21.38
N ALA A 53 -4.24 -11.30 22.24
CA ALA A 53 -5.10 -10.22 21.82
C ALA A 53 -4.30 -9.05 21.19
N PRO A 54 -4.84 -8.37 20.17
CA PRO A 54 -4.19 -7.19 19.61
C PRO A 54 -4.12 -6.06 20.63
N ALA A 55 -3.00 -5.35 20.64
CA ALA A 55 -2.81 -4.15 21.46
C ALA A 55 -3.77 -3.02 21.07
N GLN A 56 -4.13 -2.95 19.78
CA GLN A 56 -5.12 -1.99 19.29
C GLN A 56 -6.07 -2.68 18.30
N ARG A 57 -7.37 -2.44 18.49
CA ARG A 57 -8.44 -2.81 17.54
C ARG A 57 -8.96 -1.54 16.91
N ARG A 58 -8.84 -1.43 15.60
CA ARG A 58 -9.21 -0.24 14.83
C ARG A 58 -10.14 -0.61 13.69
N GLU A 59 -10.87 0.38 13.22
CA GLU A 59 -11.61 0.32 11.98
C GLU A 59 -11.02 1.37 11.03
N SER A 60 -10.72 0.96 9.80
CA SER A 60 -10.18 1.88 8.79
C SER A 60 -11.21 2.97 8.46
N SER A 61 -10.71 4.19 8.25
CA SER A 61 -11.51 5.32 7.76
C SER A 61 -11.98 5.14 6.30
N LEU A 62 -11.44 4.16 5.56
CA LEU A 62 -11.89 3.81 4.22
C LEU A 62 -13.22 3.04 4.28
N LYS A 63 -14.15 3.35 3.37
CA LYS A 63 -15.53 2.82 3.41
C LYS A 63 -15.66 1.41 2.82
N PHE A 64 -14.73 1.00 1.96
CA PHE A 64 -14.78 -0.24 1.21
C PHE A 64 -13.64 -1.17 1.59
N MET A 65 -13.62 -2.36 1.00
CA MET A 65 -12.66 -3.42 1.29
C MET A 65 -11.21 -2.95 1.16
N LEU A 66 -10.40 -3.25 2.17
CA LEU A 66 -8.96 -3.00 2.16
C LEU A 66 -8.24 -3.97 1.21
N ARG A 67 -7.21 -3.49 0.54
CA ARG A 67 -6.39 -4.28 -0.40
C ARG A 67 -4.97 -4.48 0.08
N ASP A 68 -4.36 -3.46 0.67
CA ASP A 68 -2.98 -3.52 1.15
C ASP A 68 -2.80 -2.68 2.41
N VAL A 69 -1.82 -3.04 3.22
CA VAL A 69 -1.38 -2.28 4.39
C VAL A 69 0.14 -2.26 4.44
N ARG A 70 0.72 -1.07 4.68
CA ARG A 70 2.16 -0.87 4.82
C ARG A 70 2.47 0.04 5.99
N CYS A 71 3.40 -0.39 6.84
CA CYS A 71 3.91 0.44 7.92
C CYS A 71 4.87 1.52 7.38
N MET A 72 4.87 2.67 8.02
CA MET A 72 5.83 3.74 7.75
C MET A 72 7.22 3.34 8.24
N PRO A 73 8.30 3.69 7.51
CA PRO A 73 9.67 3.34 7.90
C PRO A 73 10.10 3.91 9.25
N ASP A 74 9.55 5.06 9.63
CA ASP A 74 9.80 5.71 10.92
C ASP A 74 9.04 5.08 12.09
N GLY A 75 8.18 4.09 11.82
CA GLY A 75 7.40 3.40 12.84
C GLY A 75 6.26 4.20 13.45
N THR A 76 5.95 5.40 12.96
CA THR A 76 4.91 6.26 13.54
C THR A 76 3.49 5.85 13.20
N GLY A 77 3.32 5.12 12.07
CA GLY A 77 1.99 4.78 11.58
C GLY A 77 2.01 3.79 10.42
N TYR A 78 0.93 3.76 9.69
CA TYR A 78 0.74 2.89 8.53
C TYR A 78 -0.19 3.53 7.50
N ALA A 79 -0.13 3.04 6.28
CA ALA A 79 -1.08 3.36 5.23
C ALA A 79 -1.90 2.12 4.87
N THR A 80 -3.19 2.31 4.58
CA THR A 80 -4.07 1.29 4.02
C THR A 80 -4.61 1.74 2.67
N SER A 81 -4.79 0.81 1.75
CA SER A 81 -5.43 1.05 0.46
C SER A 81 -6.73 0.29 0.32
N SER A 82 -7.61 0.74 -0.60
CA SER A 82 -8.91 0.10 -0.85
C SER A 82 -9.15 -0.20 -2.32
N VAL A 83 -10.20 -0.99 -2.56
CA VAL A 83 -10.72 -1.31 -3.90
C VAL A 83 -11.32 -0.10 -4.63
N GLU A 84 -11.64 0.98 -3.92
CA GLU A 84 -12.27 2.18 -4.48
C GLU A 84 -11.28 3.31 -4.84
N GLY A 85 -9.99 3.01 -4.97
CA GLY A 85 -8.99 4.01 -5.32
C GLY A 85 -8.82 5.07 -4.24
N ARG A 86 -8.72 4.65 -2.97
CA ARG A 86 -8.42 5.53 -1.83
C ARG A 86 -7.32 4.97 -0.97
N ILE A 87 -6.56 5.87 -0.35
CA ILE A 87 -5.53 5.56 0.64
C ILE A 87 -5.87 6.32 1.91
N ALA A 88 -5.72 5.65 3.06
CA ALA A 88 -5.74 6.25 4.38
C ALA A 88 -4.37 6.16 5.03
N VAL A 89 -3.97 7.24 5.68
CA VAL A 89 -2.74 7.36 6.47
C VAL A 89 -3.14 7.53 7.93
N GLU A 90 -2.67 6.62 8.77
CA GLU A 90 -3.06 6.51 10.18
C GLU A 90 -1.84 6.33 11.08
N PHE A 91 -1.95 6.79 12.35
CA PHE A 91 -0.84 6.81 13.29
C PHE A 91 -1.11 5.87 14.47
N PHE A 92 -0.05 5.22 15.00
CA PHE A 92 -0.16 4.32 16.15
C PHE A 92 -0.46 5.04 17.45
N ASP A 93 0.11 6.25 17.63
CA ASP A 93 -0.19 7.08 18.79
C ASP A 93 -1.70 7.38 18.87
N THR A 94 -2.31 7.05 20.00
CA THR A 94 -3.75 7.22 20.25
C THR A 94 -4.12 8.60 20.80
N SER A 95 -3.13 9.48 21.01
CA SER A 95 -3.38 10.86 21.45
C SER A 95 -4.26 11.62 20.46
N ALA A 96 -5.08 12.53 20.97
CA ALA A 96 -5.94 13.35 20.12
C ALA A 96 -5.15 14.15 19.08
N ALA A 97 -3.95 14.60 19.43
CA ALA A 97 -3.06 15.37 18.54
C ALA A 97 -2.58 14.51 17.36
N ALA A 98 -2.13 13.27 17.60
CA ALA A 98 -1.72 12.36 16.55
C ALA A 98 -2.91 11.90 15.68
N GLN A 99 -4.05 11.59 16.31
CA GLN A 99 -5.25 11.17 15.58
C GLN A 99 -5.86 12.29 14.73
N ALA A 100 -5.66 13.56 15.07
CA ALA A 100 -6.06 14.69 14.22
C ALA A 100 -5.24 14.80 12.93
N GLN A 101 -4.06 14.20 12.86
CA GLN A 101 -3.20 14.22 11.67
C GLN A 101 -3.58 13.17 10.63
N LYS A 102 -4.35 12.14 11.00
CA LYS A 102 -4.81 11.10 10.06
C LYS A 102 -5.62 11.71 8.94
N TYR A 103 -5.51 11.13 7.75
CA TYR A 103 -6.25 11.60 6.59
C TYR A 103 -6.46 10.46 5.59
N ALA A 104 -7.44 10.65 4.71
CA ALA A 104 -7.66 9.77 3.56
C ALA A 104 -7.84 10.62 2.29
N PHE A 105 -7.41 10.09 1.16
CA PHE A 105 -7.51 10.79 -0.11
C PHE A 105 -7.86 9.88 -1.26
N LYS A 106 -8.40 10.46 -2.32
CA LYS A 106 -8.76 9.80 -3.57
C LYS A 106 -7.56 9.74 -4.50
N CYS A 107 -7.32 8.59 -5.13
CA CYS A 107 -6.34 8.37 -6.18
C CYS A 107 -6.81 7.24 -7.09
N HIS A 108 -6.03 6.84 -8.09
CA HIS A 108 -6.36 5.74 -9.01
C HIS A 108 -7.80 5.80 -9.52
N ARG A 109 -8.15 6.93 -10.13
CA ARG A 109 -9.46 7.17 -10.75
C ARG A 109 -9.31 8.06 -11.97
N ARG A 110 -10.22 7.92 -12.91
CA ARG A 110 -10.35 8.79 -14.07
C ARG A 110 -11.83 9.02 -14.37
N GLU A 111 -12.12 10.16 -14.95
CA GLU A 111 -13.44 10.45 -15.48
C GLU A 111 -13.55 9.86 -16.91
N VAL A 112 -14.60 9.10 -17.14
CA VAL A 112 -14.94 8.54 -18.46
C VAL A 112 -16.39 8.89 -18.72
N ASP A 113 -16.68 9.64 -19.75
CA ASP A 113 -18.04 10.07 -20.14
C ASP A 113 -18.85 10.69 -18.99
N GLY A 114 -18.21 11.51 -18.16
CA GLY A 114 -18.82 12.14 -16.99
C GLY A 114 -19.00 11.25 -15.79
N VAL A 115 -18.53 9.99 -15.83
CA VAL A 115 -18.57 9.02 -14.75
C VAL A 115 -17.19 8.88 -14.10
N ASP A 116 -17.12 8.95 -12.77
CA ASP A 116 -15.88 8.76 -12.00
C ASP A 116 -15.59 7.25 -11.86
N VAL A 117 -14.78 6.71 -12.77
CA VAL A 117 -14.34 5.31 -12.76
C VAL A 117 -13.21 5.16 -11.74
N VAL A 118 -13.36 4.26 -10.79
CA VAL A 118 -12.40 4.00 -9.70
C VAL A 118 -11.71 2.66 -9.90
N TYR A 119 -10.44 2.59 -9.56
CA TYR A 119 -9.62 1.39 -9.71
C TYR A 119 -9.07 0.96 -8.36
N PRO A 120 -8.97 -0.37 -8.10
CA PRO A 120 -8.36 -0.90 -6.89
C PRO A 120 -6.88 -0.54 -6.82
N ILE A 121 -6.39 -0.28 -5.61
CA ILE A 121 -4.97 -0.11 -5.34
C ILE A 121 -4.44 -1.43 -4.82
N HIS A 122 -3.70 -2.13 -5.65
CA HIS A 122 -3.27 -3.50 -5.37
C HIS A 122 -2.05 -3.59 -4.47
N ALA A 123 -1.15 -2.61 -4.54
CA ALA A 123 0.06 -2.60 -3.74
C ALA A 123 0.51 -1.19 -3.37
N MET A 124 1.14 -1.08 -2.22
CA MET A 124 1.85 0.12 -1.76
C MET A 124 3.27 -0.27 -1.32
N ALA A 125 4.20 0.67 -1.37
CA ALA A 125 5.54 0.50 -0.83
C ALA A 125 6.07 1.83 -0.31
N PHE A 126 6.59 1.87 0.92
CA PHE A 126 7.29 3.05 1.44
C PHE A 126 8.75 3.05 0.98
N HIS A 127 9.23 4.24 0.61
CA HIS A 127 10.65 4.47 0.37
C HIS A 127 11.40 4.46 1.71
N PRO A 128 12.42 3.60 1.87
CA PRO A 128 13.02 3.35 3.19
C PRO A 128 13.68 4.57 3.82
N LEU A 129 14.21 5.50 3.02
CA LEU A 129 14.93 6.68 3.53
C LEU A 129 14.07 7.94 3.61
N TYR A 130 13.14 8.12 2.66
CA TYR A 130 12.40 9.39 2.56
C TYR A 130 11.02 9.36 3.22
N GLY A 131 10.51 8.17 3.58
CA GLY A 131 9.14 8.04 4.09
C GLY A 131 8.03 8.39 3.08
N THR A 132 8.40 8.71 1.84
CA THR A 132 7.46 8.82 0.72
C THR A 132 7.00 7.42 0.31
N PHE A 133 5.90 7.30 -0.43
CA PHE A 133 5.45 5.97 -0.80
C PHE A 133 4.88 5.89 -2.23
N ALA A 134 4.99 4.70 -2.80
CA ALA A 134 4.39 4.33 -4.06
C ALA A 134 3.02 3.69 -3.84
N SER A 135 2.07 3.95 -4.74
CA SER A 135 0.83 3.19 -4.89
C SER A 135 0.73 2.65 -6.31
N ALA A 136 0.33 1.40 -6.45
CA ALA A 136 0.21 0.69 -7.72
C ALA A 136 -1.23 0.21 -7.90
N GLY A 137 -1.89 0.64 -8.97
CA GLY A 137 -3.32 0.45 -9.18
C GLY A 137 -3.69 -0.38 -10.40
N GLY A 138 -4.95 -0.83 -10.42
CA GLY A 138 -5.59 -1.49 -11.54
C GLY A 138 -5.77 -0.61 -12.79
N ASP A 139 -5.54 0.70 -12.66
CA ASP A 139 -5.55 1.70 -13.74
C ASP A 139 -4.23 1.76 -14.51
N ALA A 140 -3.33 0.81 -14.33
CA ALA A 140 -1.99 0.78 -14.91
C ALA A 140 -1.09 1.97 -14.50
N HIS A 141 -1.39 2.64 -13.40
CA HIS A 141 -0.61 3.74 -12.88
C HIS A 141 0.13 3.36 -11.59
N CYS A 142 1.36 3.89 -11.47
CA CYS A 142 2.06 3.96 -10.19
C CYS A 142 2.28 5.43 -9.84
N ALA A 143 1.84 5.83 -8.65
CA ALA A 143 2.01 7.20 -8.18
C ALA A 143 2.88 7.25 -6.93
N LEU A 144 3.78 8.22 -6.86
CA LEU A 144 4.62 8.51 -5.70
C LEU A 144 4.02 9.65 -4.91
N TRP A 145 3.94 9.50 -3.59
CA TRP A 145 3.27 10.41 -2.67
C TRP A 145 4.20 10.87 -1.55
N ASP A 146 4.08 12.13 -1.20
CA ASP A 146 4.65 12.70 0.02
C ASP A 146 3.55 12.74 1.10
N PRO A 147 3.62 11.89 2.14
CA PRO A 147 2.59 11.84 3.17
C PRO A 147 2.58 13.09 4.07
N VAL A 148 3.72 13.78 4.20
CA VAL A 148 3.84 14.99 5.02
C VAL A 148 3.28 16.21 4.28
N ALA A 149 3.66 16.38 3.01
CA ALA A 149 3.12 17.45 2.17
C ALA A 149 1.70 17.15 1.67
N LYS A 150 1.21 15.90 1.80
CA LYS A 150 -0.09 15.40 1.31
C LYS A 150 -0.25 15.63 -0.18
N LYS A 151 0.80 15.39 -0.96
CA LYS A 151 0.85 15.66 -2.41
C LYS A 151 1.44 14.51 -3.18
N ARG A 152 1.01 14.39 -4.45
CA ARG A 152 1.65 13.52 -5.43
C ARG A 152 2.96 14.15 -5.91
N ILE A 153 4.05 13.37 -5.86
CA ILE A 153 5.38 13.77 -6.33
C ILE A 153 5.50 13.48 -7.82
N ARG A 154 5.17 12.24 -8.22
CA ARG A 154 5.33 11.73 -9.57
C ARG A 154 4.27 10.67 -9.89
N GLN A 155 4.10 10.39 -11.18
CA GLN A 155 3.25 9.30 -11.68
C GLN A 155 3.94 8.64 -12.85
N TYR A 156 3.92 7.32 -12.88
CA TYR A 156 4.30 6.49 -14.01
C TYR A 156 3.06 5.85 -14.61
N VAL A 157 2.99 5.85 -15.94
CA VAL A 157 1.98 5.13 -16.71
C VAL A 157 2.64 3.88 -17.26
N LEU A 158 2.01 2.73 -17.07
CA LEU A 158 2.49 1.44 -17.50
C LEU A 158 1.50 0.81 -18.50
N PRO A 159 1.92 -0.19 -19.29
CA PRO A 159 1.06 -0.73 -20.35
C PRO A 159 -0.10 -1.60 -19.82
N SER A 160 -0.07 -2.06 -18.57
CA SER A 160 -1.10 -2.94 -18.01
C SER A 160 -1.24 -2.72 -16.50
N PRO A 161 -2.37 -3.17 -15.89
CA PRO A 161 -2.62 -3.08 -14.45
C PRO A 161 -1.46 -3.58 -13.61
N LEU A 162 -1.24 -2.93 -12.46
CA LEU A 162 -0.16 -3.25 -11.54
C LEU A 162 -0.65 -4.15 -10.42
N SER A 163 0.11 -5.19 -10.10
CA SER A 163 -0.21 -6.17 -9.04
C SER A 163 0.69 -6.07 -7.81
N ALA A 164 1.94 -5.60 -7.99
CA ALA A 164 2.89 -5.47 -6.89
C ALA A 164 3.83 -4.28 -7.08
N ALA A 165 4.35 -3.78 -5.96
CA ALA A 165 5.34 -2.71 -5.91
C ALA A 165 6.26 -2.92 -4.71
N CYS A 166 7.59 -2.73 -4.89
CA CYS A 166 8.51 -2.67 -3.77
C CYS A 166 9.72 -1.79 -4.10
N PHE A 167 10.26 -1.12 -3.08
CA PHE A 167 11.60 -0.51 -3.16
C PHE A 167 12.66 -1.51 -2.74
N ASN A 168 13.87 -1.37 -3.27
CA ASN A 168 15.03 -2.05 -2.71
C ASN A 168 15.43 -1.43 -1.36
N ALA A 169 16.32 -2.07 -0.62
CA ALA A 169 16.72 -1.66 0.72
C ALA A 169 17.35 -0.26 0.76
N THR A 170 18.01 0.19 -0.32
CA THR A 170 18.63 1.52 -0.41
C THR A 170 17.66 2.59 -0.92
N GLY A 171 16.48 2.23 -1.42
CA GLY A 171 15.52 3.16 -2.01
C GLY A 171 15.87 3.63 -3.43
N GLU A 172 16.97 3.16 -4.01
CA GLU A 172 17.42 3.60 -5.34
C GLU A 172 16.55 3.09 -6.47
N VAL A 173 15.88 1.95 -6.23
CA VAL A 173 15.12 1.22 -7.25
C VAL A 173 13.71 0.92 -6.76
N LEU A 174 12.73 1.21 -7.61
CA LEU A 174 11.34 0.78 -7.47
C LEU A 174 11.06 -0.32 -8.50
N ALA A 175 10.72 -1.50 -8.03
CA ALA A 175 10.25 -2.62 -8.83
C ALA A 175 8.72 -2.64 -8.85
N LEU A 176 8.13 -2.78 -10.05
CA LEU A 176 6.70 -2.85 -10.27
C LEU A 176 6.38 -4.08 -11.10
N ALA A 177 5.41 -4.88 -10.66
CA ALA A 177 4.91 -6.00 -11.46
C ALA A 177 3.57 -5.59 -12.11
N SER A 178 3.43 -5.86 -13.41
CA SER A 178 2.20 -5.65 -14.14
C SER A 178 1.72 -6.95 -14.79
N GLY A 179 0.42 -7.11 -14.91
CA GLY A 179 -0.22 -8.29 -15.49
C GLY A 179 -1.70 -8.35 -15.12
N ALA A 180 -2.43 -9.32 -15.64
CA ALA A 180 -3.80 -9.55 -15.24
C ALA A 180 -3.85 -9.94 -13.74
N VAL A 181 -4.65 -9.22 -12.96
CA VAL A 181 -4.78 -9.43 -11.51
C VAL A 181 -5.79 -10.52 -11.20
N ASN A 182 -6.76 -10.74 -12.12
CA ASN A 182 -7.77 -11.80 -12.03
C ASN A 182 -7.86 -12.51 -13.38
N LEU A 183 -8.23 -13.79 -13.38
CA LEU A 183 -8.50 -14.57 -14.61
C LEU A 183 -9.65 -13.98 -15.42
N GLU A 184 -10.58 -13.26 -14.80
CA GLU A 184 -11.68 -12.56 -15.45
C GLU A 184 -11.20 -11.33 -16.25
N ASP A 185 -10.19 -10.61 -15.75
CA ASP A 185 -9.60 -9.45 -16.44
C ASP A 185 -8.77 -9.88 -17.67
N ALA A 186 -8.30 -11.13 -17.70
CA ALA A 186 -7.54 -11.69 -18.82
C ALA A 186 -8.41 -11.95 -20.07
N ASN A 187 -9.74 -12.02 -19.92
CA ASN A 187 -10.70 -12.31 -20.98
C ASN A 187 -11.45 -11.07 -21.48
N HIS A 188 -11.11 -9.87 -20.95
CA HIS A 188 -11.76 -8.65 -21.43
C HIS A 188 -11.01 -8.10 -22.64
N ASP A 189 -11.28 -8.69 -23.80
CA ASP A 189 -11.00 -8.12 -25.13
C ASP A 189 -11.95 -6.94 -25.36
N GLY A 190 -11.65 -5.81 -24.68
CA GLY A 190 -12.31 -4.55 -24.98
C GLY A 190 -11.86 -4.01 -26.34
N PRO A 191 -12.70 -3.29 -27.09
CA PRO A 191 -12.40 -2.79 -28.45
C PRO A 191 -11.26 -1.77 -28.54
N ASP A 192 -10.59 -1.43 -27.44
CA ASP A 192 -9.47 -0.50 -27.36
C ASP A 192 -8.09 -1.18 -27.17
N ALA A 193 -7.99 -2.50 -27.34
CA ALA A 193 -6.71 -3.17 -27.41
C ALA A 193 -6.05 -2.90 -28.78
N GLY A 194 -5.53 -1.68 -28.94
CA GLY A 194 -4.65 -1.34 -30.06
C GLY A 194 -3.51 -2.35 -30.15
N GLU A 195 -3.29 -2.90 -31.34
CA GLU A 195 -2.30 -3.92 -31.69
C GLU A 195 -0.98 -3.76 -30.95
N VAL A 196 -0.73 -4.64 -30.00
CA VAL A 196 0.60 -4.97 -29.55
C VAL A 196 0.87 -6.42 -29.93
N GLY A 197 1.75 -6.56 -30.89
CA GLY A 197 2.16 -7.74 -31.64
C GLY A 197 1.99 -9.11 -30.98
N GLY A 198 1.39 -10.00 -31.76
CA GLY A 198 1.36 -11.43 -31.76
C GLY A 198 1.79 -12.19 -30.51
N ILE A 199 0.79 -12.72 -29.78
CA ILE A 199 1.04 -13.84 -28.87
C ILE A 199 0.06 -14.94 -29.24
N GLY A 200 0.64 -16.11 -29.62
CA GLY A 200 -0.09 -17.30 -29.99
C GLY A 200 -1.01 -17.82 -28.88
N ALA A 201 -2.04 -18.51 -29.29
CA ALA A 201 -3.05 -19.16 -28.49
C ALA A 201 -2.46 -20.00 -27.34
N GLY A 202 -2.63 -19.52 -26.12
CA GLY A 202 -2.19 -20.18 -24.89
C GLY A 202 -2.24 -19.17 -23.75
N GLY A 203 -3.45 -18.91 -23.20
CA GLY A 203 -3.72 -17.84 -22.25
C GLY A 203 -3.04 -17.95 -20.90
N HIS A 204 -1.73 -17.75 -20.84
CA HIS A 204 -1.01 -17.43 -19.62
C HIS A 204 -0.71 -15.94 -19.62
N GLY A 205 -1.42 -15.18 -18.82
CA GLY A 205 -1.17 -13.75 -18.64
C GLY A 205 0.28 -13.51 -18.22
N HIS A 206 1.07 -12.88 -19.09
CA HIS A 206 2.47 -12.61 -18.81
C HIS A 206 2.60 -11.48 -17.78
N VAL A 207 3.16 -11.79 -16.61
CA VAL A 207 3.60 -10.79 -15.65
C VAL A 207 4.87 -10.12 -16.20
N LYS A 208 4.89 -8.79 -16.24
CA LYS A 208 6.05 -7.98 -16.61
C LYS A 208 6.62 -7.29 -15.38
N LEU A 209 7.93 -7.35 -15.22
CA LEU A 209 8.64 -6.62 -14.19
C LEU A 209 9.21 -5.31 -14.80
N HIS A 210 8.84 -4.19 -14.19
CA HIS A 210 9.33 -2.87 -14.56
C HIS A 210 10.24 -2.35 -13.45
N ILE A 211 11.44 -1.93 -13.83
CA ILE A 211 12.43 -1.36 -12.91
C ILE A 211 12.52 0.14 -13.19
N LYS A 212 12.33 0.95 -12.16
CA LYS A 212 12.40 2.41 -12.23
C LYS A 212 13.47 2.92 -11.28
N PRO A 213 14.33 3.87 -11.71
CA PRO A 213 15.19 4.60 -10.77
C PRO A 213 14.28 5.42 -9.84
N ALA A 214 14.53 5.36 -8.54
CA ALA A 214 13.61 5.93 -7.56
C ALA A 214 14.25 6.96 -6.63
N LEU A 215 15.57 7.01 -6.51
CA LEU A 215 16.26 7.88 -5.55
C LEU A 215 15.85 9.35 -5.67
N GLU A 216 15.88 9.90 -6.90
CA GLU A 216 15.47 11.29 -7.13
C GLU A 216 13.95 11.43 -7.31
N ASP A 217 13.31 10.44 -7.91
CA ASP A 217 11.88 10.46 -8.23
C ASP A 217 10.99 10.38 -6.98
N ALA A 218 11.45 9.68 -5.93
CA ALA A 218 10.75 9.54 -4.66
C ALA A 218 11.11 10.63 -3.64
N LYS A 219 12.05 11.51 -3.95
CA LYS A 219 12.49 12.58 -3.05
C LYS A 219 11.37 13.59 -2.79
N PRO A 220 11.10 13.95 -1.53
CA PRO A 220 10.15 15.00 -1.21
C PRO A 220 10.52 16.31 -1.91
N LYS A 221 9.54 16.97 -2.54
CA LYS A 221 9.79 18.29 -3.12
C LYS A 221 9.92 19.32 -2.00
N ALA A 222 11.00 20.08 -2.02
CA ALA A 222 11.17 21.20 -1.09
C ALA A 222 9.94 22.11 -1.13
N LYS A 223 9.44 22.52 0.05
CA LYS A 223 8.39 23.55 0.10
C LYS A 223 8.94 24.79 -0.62
N ALA A 224 8.27 25.23 -1.68
CA ALA A 224 8.50 26.56 -2.20
C ALA A 224 8.25 27.55 -1.05
N ARG A 225 9.28 28.32 -0.70
CA ARG A 225 9.21 29.39 0.30
C ARG A 225 8.29 30.50 -0.19
#